data_30f3426f8dfe9f5447f3195cdecf216a
#
_entry.id   30f3426f8dfe9f5447f3195cdecf216a
#
_cell.length_a   1.000
_cell.length_b   1.000
_cell.length_c   1.000
_cell.angle_alpha   90.00
_cell.angle_beta   90.00
_cell.angle_gamma   90.00
#
_symmetry.space_group_name_H-M   'P 1'
#
loop_
_entity.id
_entity.type
_entity.pdbx_description
1 polymer ?
#
loop_
_entity_poly.entity_id
_entity_poly.type
_entity_poly.pdbx_seq_one_letter_code
_entity_poly.pdbx_strand_id
1 'polypeptide(L)'
;GDMELIVVNCNFEQNNAPYGGAVQLKGKNIEIHKSIFNKNIAAINGGAINIIAKTVTVDDVEFNKNIANVNGGAIYINGDKTTIVDSSFIANEAIPDAKKLDDGLGGAIYINSSSATINKNIFNNNVARNGSAIYYDKSGLNCIISDNAMAENQAWVYALPIYAKSIYYGEDCEVSATLFGGNNIAKYNDLFVSNAIYNNAKQDKIKVNGETPILGAVDNGKLYQDSREYNMDILLTVTHEDGSVAFNKTLKSDFKGQVSNILKNLKPGRYKISATHFEDTYYKYIANVTYFSVFPKADLQLNKSSNLINANYGDIVIWTLKITNNGPNVGTGIRLKDLIPDGLIILSCDDENYNKKTGILNIDSLNMGESKIINIKTLVNKTGTFINEASVSGNEYDWDLKNNNDSAGINVNPSADLAVEILVNDTNPKFNSLVKWTLRVTNNGPDEATGVVVCDLLSKDLIYLSSTGNYDVKSELWNIGTLERGKSVSIDI
;
A
#
# COMPACT_ATOMS: atom_id res chain seq x y z
N GLY A 1 11.95 -0.09 51.49
CA GLY A 1 11.68 0.40 52.83
C GLY A 1 10.48 -0.35 53.44
N ASP A 2 10.45 -0.44 54.75
CA ASP A 2 9.46 -1.17 55.54
C ASP A 2 8.11 -0.42 55.66
N MET A 3 7.61 0.13 54.58
CA MET A 3 6.40 0.96 54.60
C MET A 3 5.16 0.09 54.60
N GLU A 4 4.27 0.34 55.57
CA GLU A 4 2.91 -0.19 55.62
C GLU A 4 1.95 0.86 55.07
N LEU A 5 1.07 0.49 54.16
CA LEU A 5 0.11 1.34 53.51
C LEU A 5 -1.29 0.82 53.68
N ILE A 6 -2.21 1.66 54.14
CA ILE A 6 -3.61 1.28 54.33
C ILE A 6 -4.46 2.27 53.51
N VAL A 7 -5.34 1.72 52.65
CA VAL A 7 -6.36 2.47 51.92
C VAL A 7 -7.73 2.00 52.44
N VAL A 8 -8.47 2.93 53.05
CA VAL A 8 -9.77 2.57 53.69
C VAL A 8 -10.82 3.65 53.42
N ASN A 9 -12.04 3.24 53.14
CA ASN A 9 -13.20 4.11 52.90
C ASN A 9 -12.96 5.19 51.83
N CYS A 10 -12.25 4.79 50.74
CA CYS A 10 -11.91 5.72 49.67
C CYS A 10 -12.74 5.39 48.39
N ASN A 11 -13.03 6.46 47.63
CA ASN A 11 -13.64 6.34 46.32
C ASN A 11 -12.71 6.90 45.23
N PHE A 12 -12.34 6.07 44.25
CA PHE A 12 -11.49 6.43 43.13
C PHE A 12 -12.27 6.23 41.83
N GLU A 13 -12.58 7.32 41.13
CA GLU A 13 -13.38 7.25 39.92
C GLU A 13 -12.74 7.98 38.76
N GLN A 14 -12.76 7.34 37.57
CA GLN A 14 -12.33 7.92 36.27
C GLN A 14 -10.88 8.44 36.25
N ASN A 15 -9.99 7.84 37.04
CA ASN A 15 -8.58 8.18 37.01
C ASN A 15 -7.86 7.49 35.86
N ASN A 16 -6.79 8.12 35.36
CA ASN A 16 -5.98 7.58 34.27
C ASN A 16 -4.48 7.76 34.57
N ALA A 17 -3.72 6.66 34.48
CA ALA A 17 -2.28 6.65 34.73
C ALA A 17 -1.58 5.52 33.94
N PRO A 18 -0.24 5.56 33.79
CA PRO A 18 0.49 4.46 33.17
C PRO A 18 0.36 3.12 33.90
N TYR A 19 0.40 3.13 35.23
CA TYR A 19 0.26 1.95 36.10
C TYR A 19 -0.69 2.30 37.24
N GLY A 20 -1.65 1.39 37.50
CA GLY A 20 -2.67 1.61 38.50
C GLY A 20 -3.46 2.88 38.22
N GLY A 21 -4.46 2.80 37.33
CA GLY A 21 -5.20 3.98 36.86
C GLY A 21 -5.61 4.95 37.96
N ALA A 22 -6.00 4.42 39.12
CA ALA A 22 -6.25 5.19 40.32
C ALA A 22 -5.02 5.30 41.22
N VAL A 23 -4.37 4.16 41.55
CA VAL A 23 -3.31 4.15 42.56
C VAL A 23 -2.20 3.13 42.18
N GLN A 24 -0.95 3.55 42.29
CA GLN A 24 0.21 2.68 42.30
C GLN A 24 0.78 2.57 43.70
N LEU A 25 0.84 1.36 44.28
CA LEU A 25 1.27 1.13 45.65
C LEU A 25 2.54 0.28 45.67
N LYS A 26 3.53 0.73 46.47
CA LYS A 26 4.77 0.01 46.71
C LYS A 26 5.13 0.02 48.18
N GLY A 27 5.23 -1.16 48.82
CA GLY A 27 5.51 -1.23 50.24
C GLY A 27 5.87 -2.62 50.72
N LYS A 28 5.90 -2.83 52.03
CA LYS A 28 6.06 -4.16 52.65
C LYS A 28 4.70 -4.81 52.82
N ASN A 29 3.77 -4.14 53.49
CA ASN A 29 2.39 -4.57 53.73
C ASN A 29 1.46 -3.51 53.11
N ILE A 30 0.51 -3.96 52.32
CA ILE A 30 -0.51 -3.13 51.72
C ILE A 30 -1.87 -3.73 52.02
N GLU A 31 -2.73 -2.89 52.62
CA GLU A 31 -4.09 -3.27 52.95
C GLU A 31 -5.08 -2.30 52.31
N ILE A 32 -6.12 -2.81 51.71
CA ILE A 32 -7.17 -2.04 51.04
C ILE A 32 -8.50 -2.56 51.52
N HIS A 33 -9.28 -1.71 52.16
CA HIS A 33 -10.55 -2.08 52.72
C HIS A 33 -11.67 -1.08 52.41
N LYS A 34 -12.90 -1.55 52.28
CA LYS A 34 -14.14 -0.76 52.19
C LYS A 34 -14.04 0.39 51.19
N SER A 35 -13.43 0.14 50.05
CA SER A 35 -13.14 1.18 49.06
C SER A 35 -13.75 0.84 47.71
N ILE A 36 -13.97 1.85 46.87
CA ILE A 36 -14.60 1.72 45.57
C ILE A 36 -13.64 2.23 44.50
N PHE A 37 -13.43 1.44 43.45
CA PHE A 37 -12.63 1.78 42.27
C PHE A 37 -13.50 1.65 41.03
N ASN A 38 -13.88 2.77 40.40
CA ASN A 38 -14.82 2.77 39.30
C ASN A 38 -14.26 3.44 38.05
N LYS A 39 -14.33 2.77 36.89
CA LYS A 39 -13.91 3.30 35.57
C LYS A 39 -12.48 3.90 35.52
N ASN A 40 -11.55 3.35 36.28
CA ASN A 40 -10.16 3.79 36.21
C ASN A 40 -9.45 3.06 35.05
N ILE A 41 -8.48 3.73 34.42
CA ILE A 41 -7.79 3.24 33.23
C ILE A 41 -6.29 3.27 33.44
N ALA A 42 -5.61 2.13 33.20
CA ALA A 42 -4.17 2.04 33.17
C ALA A 42 -3.67 1.81 31.75
N ALA A 43 -2.66 2.58 31.30
CA ALA A 43 -2.03 2.36 30.00
C ALA A 43 -1.23 1.04 29.95
N ILE A 44 -0.88 0.46 31.11
CA ILE A 44 -0.14 -0.79 31.21
C ILE A 44 -0.89 -1.74 32.15
N ASN A 45 -0.56 -1.80 33.40
CA ASN A 45 -1.07 -2.82 34.33
C ASN A 45 -1.92 -2.22 35.48
N GLY A 46 -2.93 -3.01 35.91
CA GLY A 46 -3.79 -2.68 37.02
C GLY A 46 -4.72 -1.51 36.73
N GLY A 47 -5.82 -1.75 36.01
CA GLY A 47 -6.76 -0.70 35.59
C GLY A 47 -7.17 0.25 36.71
N ALA A 48 -7.40 -0.27 37.89
CA ALA A 48 -7.55 0.50 39.12
C ALA A 48 -6.23 0.61 39.90
N ILE A 49 -5.63 -0.53 40.25
CA ILE A 49 -4.50 -0.56 41.18
C ILE A 49 -3.36 -1.44 40.66
N ASN A 50 -2.14 -0.91 40.75
CA ASN A 50 -0.91 -1.66 40.56
C ASN A 50 -0.16 -1.78 41.91
N ILE A 51 0.08 -3.01 42.38
CA ILE A 51 0.66 -3.28 43.69
C ILE A 51 1.97 -4.05 43.56
N ILE A 52 3.02 -3.54 44.24
CA ILE A 52 4.29 -4.24 44.44
C ILE A 52 4.58 -4.28 45.94
N ALA A 53 4.36 -5.45 46.58
CA ALA A 53 4.51 -5.56 48.03
C ALA A 53 4.76 -7.01 48.48
N LYS A 54 5.34 -7.20 49.67
CA LYS A 54 5.49 -8.54 50.24
C LYS A 54 4.14 -9.16 50.61
N THR A 55 3.29 -8.39 51.29
CA THR A 55 1.95 -8.84 51.70
C THR A 55 0.91 -7.87 51.14
N VAL A 56 -0.13 -8.42 50.54
CA VAL A 56 -1.28 -7.69 50.03
C VAL A 56 -2.56 -8.26 50.61
N THR A 57 -3.39 -7.39 51.16
CA THR A 57 -4.75 -7.72 51.59
C THR A 57 -5.75 -6.78 50.93
N VAL A 58 -6.75 -7.33 50.28
CA VAL A 58 -7.90 -6.63 49.69
C VAL A 58 -9.16 -7.26 50.32
N ASP A 59 -9.95 -6.45 51.00
CA ASP A 59 -11.09 -6.93 51.79
C ASP A 59 -12.24 -5.93 51.72
N ASP A 60 -13.43 -6.38 51.35
CA ASP A 60 -14.66 -5.59 51.23
C ASP A 60 -14.47 -4.40 50.25
N VAL A 61 -13.98 -4.66 49.05
CA VAL A 61 -13.66 -3.66 48.03
C VAL A 61 -14.45 -3.90 46.73
N GLU A 62 -14.92 -2.80 46.12
CA GLU A 62 -15.64 -2.87 44.85
C GLU A 62 -14.75 -2.36 43.69
N PHE A 63 -14.65 -3.17 42.64
CA PHE A 63 -13.93 -2.82 41.39
C PHE A 63 -14.89 -2.92 40.21
N ASN A 64 -15.27 -1.76 39.65
CA ASN A 64 -16.25 -1.69 38.58
C ASN A 64 -15.66 -1.05 37.32
N LYS A 65 -15.76 -1.70 36.17
CA LYS A 65 -15.44 -1.16 34.84
C LYS A 65 -14.04 -0.53 34.75
N ASN A 66 -13.06 -1.08 35.46
CA ASN A 66 -11.67 -0.66 35.34
C ASN A 66 -11.00 -1.34 34.16
N ILE A 67 -10.07 -0.66 33.48
CA ILE A 67 -9.46 -1.12 32.23
C ILE A 67 -7.93 -1.04 32.33
N ALA A 68 -7.24 -2.11 32.00
CA ALA A 68 -5.81 -2.15 31.79
C ALA A 68 -5.49 -2.51 30.32
N ASN A 69 -4.55 -1.80 29.70
CA ASN A 69 -4.15 -2.11 28.33
C ASN A 69 -3.11 -3.25 28.22
N VAL A 70 -2.76 -3.87 29.35
CA VAL A 70 -1.89 -5.06 29.37
C VAL A 70 -2.46 -6.10 30.32
N ASN A 71 -2.30 -6.00 31.63
CA ASN A 71 -2.70 -7.05 32.57
C ASN A 71 -3.41 -6.51 33.82
N GLY A 72 -4.33 -7.32 34.38
CA GLY A 72 -5.08 -6.99 35.58
C GLY A 72 -6.08 -5.85 35.35
N GLY A 73 -7.22 -6.14 34.72
CA GLY A 73 -8.23 -5.12 34.39
C GLY A 73 -8.64 -4.26 35.58
N ALA A 74 -8.78 -4.85 36.76
CA ALA A 74 -8.89 -4.11 38.01
C ALA A 74 -7.56 -4.00 38.74
N ILE A 75 -6.95 -5.14 39.08
CA ILE A 75 -5.76 -5.17 39.93
C ILE A 75 -4.62 -5.97 39.29
N TYR A 76 -3.41 -5.41 39.35
CA TYR A 76 -2.16 -6.11 39.09
C TYR A 76 -1.38 -6.24 40.41
N ILE A 77 -0.99 -7.46 40.80
CA ILE A 77 -0.27 -7.74 42.05
C ILE A 77 1.05 -8.46 41.73
N ASN A 78 2.15 -7.92 42.26
CA ASN A 78 3.45 -8.59 42.33
C ASN A 78 3.94 -8.62 43.75
N GLY A 79 3.97 -9.84 44.39
CA GLY A 79 4.24 -9.95 45.80
C GLY A 79 4.65 -11.36 46.26
N ASP A 80 4.66 -11.55 47.57
CA ASP A 80 4.94 -12.89 48.19
C ASP A 80 3.66 -13.56 48.68
N LYS A 81 2.80 -12.82 49.35
CA LYS A 81 1.53 -13.32 49.88
C LYS A 81 0.37 -12.38 49.53
N THR A 82 -0.68 -12.90 48.91
CA THR A 82 -1.88 -12.13 48.54
C THR A 82 -3.12 -12.75 49.18
N THR A 83 -3.97 -11.90 49.75
CA THR A 83 -5.29 -12.28 50.29
C THR A 83 -6.33 -11.32 49.68
N ILE A 84 -7.35 -11.88 49.02
CA ILE A 84 -8.47 -11.11 48.43
C ILE A 84 -9.76 -11.79 48.88
N VAL A 85 -10.54 -11.07 49.68
CA VAL A 85 -11.74 -11.63 50.29
C VAL A 85 -12.91 -10.66 50.24
N ASP A 86 -14.12 -11.18 50.29
CA ASP A 86 -15.38 -10.46 50.43
C ASP A 86 -15.52 -9.23 49.47
N SER A 87 -14.87 -9.30 48.28
CA SER A 87 -14.78 -8.19 47.33
C SER A 87 -15.51 -8.47 46.01
N SER A 88 -15.86 -7.42 45.27
CA SER A 88 -16.55 -7.54 43.99
C SER A 88 -15.75 -6.98 42.83
N PHE A 89 -15.73 -7.72 41.71
CA PHE A 89 -15.04 -7.40 40.49
C PHE A 89 -16.03 -7.49 39.32
N ILE A 90 -16.52 -6.35 38.84
CA ILE A 90 -17.60 -6.32 37.85
C ILE A 90 -17.16 -5.56 36.61
N ALA A 91 -17.28 -6.19 35.44
CA ALA A 91 -17.02 -5.60 34.13
C ALA A 91 -15.61 -4.96 33.97
N ASN A 92 -14.60 -5.52 34.65
CA ASN A 92 -13.22 -5.08 34.47
C ASN A 92 -12.58 -5.76 33.26
N GLU A 93 -11.62 -5.09 32.63
CA GLU A 93 -11.11 -5.51 31.33
C GLU A 93 -9.60 -5.38 31.23
N ALA A 94 -8.92 -6.47 30.81
CA ALA A 94 -7.54 -6.48 30.41
C ALA A 94 -7.46 -6.58 28.88
N ILE A 95 -7.14 -5.46 28.21
CA ILE A 95 -7.15 -5.37 26.75
C ILE A 95 -5.87 -5.98 26.17
N PRO A 96 -5.96 -7.03 25.32
CA PRO A 96 -4.78 -7.62 24.70
C PRO A 96 -4.31 -6.78 23.48
N ASP A 97 -3.00 -6.60 23.32
CA ASP A 97 -2.43 -6.22 22.04
C ASP A 97 -2.41 -7.45 21.12
N ALA A 98 -3.02 -7.35 19.95
CA ALA A 98 -3.08 -8.45 18.99
C ALA A 98 -1.69 -8.96 18.53
N LYS A 99 -0.65 -8.16 18.72
CA LYS A 99 0.73 -8.51 18.35
C LYS A 99 1.56 -9.10 19.51
N LYS A 100 1.06 -9.04 20.73
CA LYS A 100 1.75 -9.51 21.93
C LYS A 100 0.95 -10.61 22.58
N LEU A 101 1.58 -11.72 22.91
CA LEU A 101 0.92 -12.91 23.47
C LEU A 101 0.88 -12.93 25.00
N ASP A 102 1.74 -12.11 25.62
CA ASP A 102 1.93 -12.07 27.05
C ASP A 102 1.13 -10.95 27.74
N ASP A 103 0.14 -10.38 27.06
CA ASP A 103 -0.74 -9.35 27.58
C ASP A 103 -2.23 -9.73 27.46
N GLY A 104 -3.09 -8.90 28.05
CA GLY A 104 -4.50 -9.20 28.16
C GLY A 104 -4.79 -10.31 29.18
N LEU A 105 -4.05 -10.37 30.27
CA LEU A 105 -4.12 -11.41 31.27
C LEU A 105 -4.80 -10.92 32.55
N GLY A 106 -5.77 -11.70 33.09
CA GLY A 106 -6.53 -11.36 34.28
C GLY A 106 -7.52 -10.21 34.08
N GLY A 107 -8.72 -10.50 33.59
CA GLY A 107 -9.75 -9.48 33.33
C GLY A 107 -10.12 -8.68 34.56
N ALA A 108 -10.23 -9.32 35.71
CA ALA A 108 -10.28 -8.65 36.98
C ALA A 108 -8.89 -8.56 37.63
N ILE A 109 -8.24 -9.70 37.86
CA ILE A 109 -7.03 -9.76 38.68
C ILE A 109 -5.90 -10.49 37.95
N TYR A 110 -4.72 -9.88 37.89
CA TYR A 110 -3.47 -10.54 37.60
C TYR A 110 -2.63 -10.66 38.86
N ILE A 111 -2.20 -11.89 39.22
CA ILE A 111 -1.44 -12.18 40.43
C ILE A 111 -0.11 -12.84 40.08
N ASN A 112 0.97 -12.25 40.54
CA ASN A 112 2.31 -12.83 40.60
C ASN A 112 2.79 -12.88 42.04
N SER A 113 2.26 -13.85 42.80
CA SER A 113 2.55 -14.03 44.23
C SER A 113 2.91 -15.48 44.57
N SER A 114 3.81 -15.69 45.54
CA SER A 114 4.23 -17.04 45.96
C SER A 114 3.12 -17.81 46.67
N SER A 115 2.13 -17.12 47.27
CA SER A 115 0.91 -17.70 47.77
C SER A 115 -0.27 -16.75 47.60
N ALA A 116 -1.45 -17.28 47.34
CA ALA A 116 -2.66 -16.48 47.24
C ALA A 116 -3.85 -17.21 47.93
N THR A 117 -4.69 -16.42 48.57
CA THR A 117 -6.00 -16.84 49.07
C THR A 117 -7.04 -15.89 48.50
N ILE A 118 -7.96 -16.44 47.70
CA ILE A 118 -9.03 -15.70 47.04
C ILE A 118 -10.34 -16.37 47.41
N ASN A 119 -11.11 -15.72 48.26
CA ASN A 119 -12.28 -16.34 48.89
C ASN A 119 -13.45 -15.38 49.01
N LYS A 120 -14.68 -15.86 48.79
CA LYS A 120 -15.94 -15.13 48.95
C LYS A 120 -16.05 -13.88 48.07
N ASN A 121 -15.41 -13.85 46.91
CA ASN A 121 -15.51 -12.72 46.00
C ASN A 121 -16.57 -12.98 44.92
N ILE A 122 -17.01 -11.88 44.27
CA ILE A 122 -17.90 -11.91 43.12
C ILE A 122 -17.11 -11.44 41.89
N PHE A 123 -17.05 -12.29 40.86
CA PHE A 123 -16.46 -11.97 39.55
C PHE A 123 -17.53 -12.08 38.48
N ASN A 124 -17.94 -10.93 37.90
CA ASN A 124 -19.00 -10.94 36.90
C ASN A 124 -18.66 -10.04 35.72
N ASN A 125 -18.90 -10.51 34.47
CA ASN A 125 -18.67 -9.77 33.23
C ASN A 125 -17.24 -9.25 33.04
N ASN A 126 -16.22 -9.86 33.65
CA ASN A 126 -14.84 -9.43 33.40
C ASN A 126 -14.31 -10.02 32.11
N VAL A 127 -13.39 -9.30 31.45
CA VAL A 127 -12.93 -9.66 30.10
C VAL A 127 -11.40 -9.66 30.02
N ALA A 128 -10.82 -10.73 29.49
CA ALA A 128 -9.38 -10.85 29.25
C ALA A 128 -9.08 -11.87 28.15
N ARG A 129 -7.84 -11.90 27.65
CA ARG A 129 -7.39 -13.00 26.77
C ARG A 129 -7.36 -14.32 27.53
N ASN A 130 -6.74 -14.33 28.69
CA ASN A 130 -6.68 -15.51 29.59
C ASN A 130 -6.98 -15.10 31.02
N GLY A 131 -7.69 -15.97 31.75
CA GLY A 131 -8.17 -15.69 33.10
C GLY A 131 -9.12 -14.50 33.12
N SER A 132 -10.30 -14.65 32.52
CA SER A 132 -11.30 -13.58 32.45
C SER A 132 -11.64 -12.98 33.80
N ALA A 133 -11.65 -13.77 34.84
CA ALA A 133 -11.68 -13.31 36.21
C ALA A 133 -10.26 -13.18 36.79
N ILE A 134 -9.51 -14.27 36.86
CA ILE A 134 -8.24 -14.36 37.57
C ILE A 134 -7.17 -14.98 36.70
N TYR A 135 -6.01 -14.33 36.57
CA TYR A 135 -4.78 -14.90 36.04
C TYR A 135 -3.72 -14.99 37.14
N TYR A 136 -3.21 -16.20 37.38
CA TYR A 136 -2.19 -16.45 38.38
C TYR A 136 -0.89 -16.90 37.73
N ASP A 137 0.19 -16.09 37.82
CA ASP A 137 1.41 -16.22 37.01
C ASP A 137 2.62 -16.85 37.71
N LYS A 138 2.66 -16.97 39.03
CA LYS A 138 3.85 -17.45 39.73
C LYS A 138 3.78 -18.91 40.09
N SER A 139 4.91 -19.58 40.08
CA SER A 139 5.10 -20.95 40.62
C SER A 139 4.89 -21.03 42.12
N GLY A 140 3.84 -20.44 42.64
CA GLY A 140 3.47 -20.43 44.03
C GLY A 140 3.04 -21.80 44.52
N LEU A 141 3.49 -22.14 45.70
CA LEU A 141 3.25 -23.45 46.29
C LEU A 141 1.88 -23.57 46.98
N ASN A 142 1.17 -22.48 47.21
CA ASN A 142 -0.09 -22.44 47.92
C ASN A 142 -1.05 -21.41 47.31
N CYS A 143 -1.95 -21.82 46.45
CA CYS A 143 -3.03 -21.00 45.94
C CYS A 143 -4.37 -21.64 46.34
N ILE A 144 -5.19 -20.93 47.11
CA ILE A 144 -6.52 -21.34 47.53
C ILE A 144 -7.53 -20.36 46.92
N ILE A 145 -8.41 -20.87 46.10
CA ILE A 145 -9.51 -20.15 45.51
C ILE A 145 -10.79 -20.86 45.85
N SER A 146 -11.59 -20.29 46.75
CA SER A 146 -12.80 -20.97 47.25
C SER A 146 -13.95 -20.01 47.47
N ASP A 147 -15.15 -20.51 47.41
CA ASP A 147 -16.39 -19.79 47.71
C ASP A 147 -16.63 -18.53 46.90
N ASN A 148 -15.97 -18.40 45.70
CA ASN A 148 -16.18 -17.26 44.82
C ASN A 148 -17.36 -17.52 43.87
N ALA A 149 -18.18 -16.49 43.62
CA ALA A 149 -19.18 -16.52 42.57
C ALA A 149 -18.57 -16.01 41.27
N MET A 150 -18.52 -16.86 40.24
CA MET A 150 -17.98 -16.49 38.93
C MET A 150 -19.06 -16.66 37.87
N ALA A 151 -19.46 -15.58 37.19
CA ALA A 151 -20.49 -15.59 36.17
C ALA A 151 -20.17 -14.64 35.01
N GLU A 152 -20.57 -15.01 33.80
CA GLU A 152 -20.53 -14.17 32.60
C GLU A 152 -19.17 -13.56 32.27
N ASN A 153 -18.06 -14.08 32.85
CA ASN A 153 -16.73 -13.62 32.50
C ASN A 153 -16.37 -14.12 31.10
N GLN A 154 -15.76 -13.27 30.27
CA GLN A 154 -15.58 -13.54 28.85
C GLN A 154 -14.15 -13.27 28.40
N ALA A 155 -13.71 -13.98 27.37
CA ALA A 155 -12.47 -13.63 26.73
C ALA A 155 -12.66 -12.53 25.70
N TRP A 156 -11.56 -11.88 25.36
CA TRP A 156 -11.52 -10.86 24.33
C TRP A 156 -11.88 -11.44 22.94
N VAL A 157 -12.59 -10.67 22.12
CA VAL A 157 -13.28 -11.10 20.88
C VAL A 157 -12.37 -11.57 19.74
N TYR A 158 -11.04 -11.49 19.85
CA TYR A 158 -10.10 -11.85 18.78
C TYR A 158 -9.51 -13.26 18.90
N ALA A 159 -10.34 -14.24 19.14
CA ALA A 159 -9.88 -15.61 19.38
C ALA A 159 -9.42 -16.36 18.11
N LEU A 160 -9.69 -15.85 16.91
CA LEU A 160 -9.26 -16.47 15.65
C LEU A 160 -8.88 -15.40 14.62
N PRO A 161 -7.82 -14.61 14.84
CA PRO A 161 -7.35 -13.65 13.87
C PRO A 161 -6.86 -14.34 12.60
N ILE A 162 -7.22 -13.76 11.46
CA ILE A 162 -6.83 -14.22 10.13
C ILE A 162 -5.89 -13.21 9.52
N TYR A 163 -4.80 -13.68 8.95
CA TYR A 163 -3.87 -12.88 8.16
C TYR A 163 -3.93 -13.28 6.71
N ALA A 164 -4.10 -12.30 5.84
CA ALA A 164 -3.91 -12.42 4.39
C ALA A 164 -3.48 -11.06 3.85
N LYS A 165 -2.44 -11.04 3.03
CA LYS A 165 -1.96 -9.83 2.37
C LYS A 165 -2.49 -9.78 0.94
N SER A 166 -2.96 -8.62 0.48
CA SER A 166 -3.23 -8.40 -0.94
C SER A 166 -1.94 -8.49 -1.74
N ILE A 167 -2.01 -9.14 -2.90
CA ILE A 167 -0.88 -9.43 -3.76
C ILE A 167 -1.18 -9.03 -5.20
N TYR A 168 -0.17 -9.01 -6.06
CA TYR A 168 -0.36 -8.94 -7.50
C TYR A 168 -0.46 -10.32 -8.12
N TYR A 169 -1.09 -10.40 -9.28
CA TYR A 169 -1.23 -11.65 -10.04
C TYR A 169 0.14 -12.32 -10.26
N GLY A 170 0.18 -13.63 -10.06
CA GLY A 170 1.39 -14.45 -10.20
C GLY A 170 2.27 -14.48 -8.94
N GLU A 171 1.95 -13.73 -7.90
CA GLU A 171 2.62 -13.82 -6.60
C GLU A 171 1.96 -14.89 -5.73
N ASP A 172 2.76 -15.48 -4.84
CA ASP A 172 2.28 -16.42 -3.83
C ASP A 172 1.62 -15.64 -2.67
N CYS A 173 0.41 -16.05 -2.27
CA CYS A 173 -0.31 -15.46 -1.15
C CYS A 173 -0.22 -16.38 0.08
N GLU A 174 0.47 -15.92 1.12
CA GLU A 174 0.41 -16.58 2.41
C GLU A 174 -0.89 -16.19 3.13
N VAL A 175 -1.63 -17.19 3.57
CA VAL A 175 -2.83 -17.04 4.39
C VAL A 175 -2.64 -17.81 5.68
N SER A 176 -3.01 -17.23 6.81
CA SER A 176 -2.91 -17.89 8.11
C SER A 176 -4.06 -17.51 9.03
N ALA A 177 -4.35 -18.38 9.96
CA ALA A 177 -5.25 -18.13 11.09
C ALA A 177 -4.61 -18.65 12.36
N THR A 178 -4.79 -17.96 13.47
CA THR A 178 -4.24 -18.35 14.77
C THR A 178 -5.38 -18.53 15.77
N LEU A 179 -5.52 -19.74 16.30
CA LEU A 179 -6.45 -20.02 17.37
C LEU A 179 -5.79 -19.67 18.71
N PHE A 180 -6.28 -18.64 19.35
CA PHE A 180 -5.89 -18.33 20.71
C PHE A 180 -6.88 -19.03 21.65
N GLY A 181 -6.39 -19.97 22.45
CA GLY A 181 -7.10 -20.60 23.53
C GLY A 181 -7.35 -19.63 24.66
N GLY A 182 -8.00 -18.59 24.36
CA GLY A 182 -8.51 -17.72 25.40
C GLY A 182 -9.92 -18.10 25.75
N ASN A 183 -10.39 -17.49 26.71
CA ASN A 183 -11.59 -17.77 27.48
C ASN A 183 -12.90 -17.86 26.69
N ASN A 184 -12.99 -17.37 25.45
CA ASN A 184 -14.21 -17.46 24.65
C ASN A 184 -14.48 -18.85 24.11
N ILE A 185 -13.43 -19.60 23.88
CA ILE A 185 -13.55 -20.92 23.26
C ILE A 185 -13.37 -22.06 24.24
N ALA A 186 -12.62 -21.86 25.32
CA ALA A 186 -12.51 -22.89 26.34
C ALA A 186 -13.81 -22.96 27.20
N LYS A 187 -14.29 -24.15 27.38
CA LYS A 187 -15.56 -24.38 28.09
C LYS A 187 -15.48 -24.16 29.62
N TYR A 188 -14.27 -24.02 30.18
CA TYR A 188 -14.00 -23.96 31.63
C TYR A 188 -12.93 -22.92 31.95
N ASN A 189 -13.24 -21.61 31.89
CA ASN A 189 -12.17 -20.63 31.75
C ASN A 189 -12.23 -19.36 32.60
N ASP A 190 -12.89 -19.42 33.74
CA ASP A 190 -12.89 -18.31 34.68
C ASP A 190 -11.54 -18.12 35.38
N LEU A 191 -10.78 -19.20 35.47
CA LEU A 191 -9.47 -19.23 36.13
C LEU A 191 -8.39 -19.77 35.16
N PHE A 192 -7.29 -19.06 35.02
CA PHE A 192 -6.10 -19.52 34.32
C PHE A 192 -4.89 -19.53 35.28
N VAL A 193 -4.14 -20.61 35.26
CA VAL A 193 -2.90 -20.78 36.02
C VAL A 193 -1.75 -21.03 35.05
N SER A 194 -0.68 -20.24 35.12
CA SER A 194 0.43 -20.34 34.17
C SER A 194 1.25 -21.63 34.33
N ASN A 195 1.99 -21.96 33.29
CA ASN A 195 2.83 -23.14 33.16
C ASN A 195 3.82 -23.35 34.31
N ALA A 196 4.39 -22.28 34.79
CA ALA A 196 5.39 -22.32 35.83
C ALA A 196 4.82 -22.90 37.16
N ILE A 197 3.55 -22.67 37.42
CA ILE A 197 2.86 -23.16 38.61
C ILE A 197 2.48 -24.63 38.45
N TYR A 198 2.00 -24.96 37.26
CA TYR A 198 1.50 -26.30 37.00
C TYR A 198 2.61 -27.36 37.04
N ASN A 199 3.79 -27.06 36.52
CA ASN A 199 4.93 -27.96 36.49
C ASN A 199 5.58 -28.13 37.88
N ASN A 200 5.43 -27.18 38.80
CA ASN A 200 6.09 -27.16 40.10
C ASN A 200 5.14 -27.37 41.30
N ALA A 201 3.83 -27.16 41.12
CA ALA A 201 2.84 -27.43 42.14
C ALA A 201 2.33 -28.84 42.00
N LYS A 202 2.25 -29.57 43.11
CA LYS A 202 1.40 -30.75 43.13
C LYS A 202 -0.03 -30.28 42.89
N GLN A 203 -0.75 -30.92 41.95
CA GLN A 203 -2.12 -30.55 41.53
C GLN A 203 -3.09 -30.38 42.73
N ASP A 204 -2.86 -31.10 43.79
CA ASP A 204 -3.65 -31.09 45.04
C ASP A 204 -3.54 -29.79 45.85
N LYS A 205 -2.64 -28.87 45.49
CA LYS A 205 -2.46 -27.60 46.21
C LYS A 205 -3.22 -26.42 45.58
N ILE A 206 -3.76 -26.60 44.39
CA ILE A 206 -4.64 -25.61 43.77
C ILE A 206 -6.07 -26.11 43.92
N LYS A 207 -6.84 -25.43 44.75
CA LYS A 207 -8.24 -25.80 45.00
C LYS A 207 -9.14 -24.62 44.59
N VAL A 208 -10.19 -24.94 43.82
CA VAL A 208 -11.28 -24.03 43.51
C VAL A 208 -12.56 -24.67 44.07
N ASN A 209 -13.21 -24.01 45.01
CA ASN A 209 -14.38 -24.55 45.72
C ASN A 209 -14.16 -25.96 46.28
N GLY A 210 -12.94 -26.26 46.76
CA GLY A 210 -12.58 -27.56 47.30
C GLY A 210 -12.17 -28.64 46.30
N GLU A 211 -12.36 -28.40 45.02
CA GLU A 211 -11.98 -29.29 43.91
C GLU A 211 -10.69 -28.84 43.21
N THR A 212 -9.97 -29.81 42.65
CA THR A 212 -8.83 -29.48 41.78
C THR A 212 -9.35 -29.07 40.40
N PRO A 213 -9.16 -27.83 39.95
CA PRO A 213 -9.70 -27.40 38.67
C PRO A 213 -9.02 -28.14 37.52
N ILE A 214 -9.80 -28.42 36.46
CA ILE A 214 -9.24 -28.79 35.17
C ILE A 214 -8.77 -27.48 34.51
N LEU A 215 -7.46 -27.31 34.46
CA LEU A 215 -6.82 -26.09 33.98
C LEU A 215 -6.29 -26.31 32.56
N GLY A 216 -6.82 -25.62 31.57
CA GLY A 216 -6.39 -25.68 30.19
C GLY A 216 -6.79 -26.94 29.41
N ALA A 217 -6.43 -27.00 28.14
CA ALA A 217 -6.62 -28.19 27.33
C ALA A 217 -5.62 -29.29 27.70
N VAL A 218 -6.08 -30.50 27.91
CA VAL A 218 -5.25 -31.66 28.16
C VAL A 218 -5.26 -32.58 26.96
N ASP A 219 -4.12 -32.68 26.27
CA ASP A 219 -3.89 -33.71 25.26
C ASP A 219 -2.85 -34.72 25.77
N ASN A 220 -3.21 -36.01 25.77
CA ASN A 220 -2.34 -37.11 26.23
C ASN A 220 -1.71 -36.89 27.63
N GLY A 221 -2.43 -36.29 28.55
CA GLY A 221 -1.96 -36.01 29.90
C GLY A 221 -0.96 -34.84 30.02
N LYS A 222 -0.76 -34.08 28.98
CA LYS A 222 0.00 -32.82 29.01
C LYS A 222 -0.93 -31.65 28.96
N LEU A 223 -0.80 -30.76 29.92
CA LEU A 223 -1.48 -29.47 29.91
C LEU A 223 -0.77 -28.53 28.91
N TYR A 224 -1.49 -28.10 27.90
CA TYR A 224 -1.01 -27.02 27.00
C TYR A 224 -1.42 -25.68 27.64
N GLN A 225 -0.44 -24.91 27.98
CA GLN A 225 -0.59 -23.73 28.85
C GLN A 225 -0.22 -22.42 28.20
N ASP A 226 0.10 -22.50 26.96
CA ASP A 226 0.14 -21.29 26.13
C ASP A 226 -1.30 -20.99 25.70
N SER A 227 -1.67 -19.74 25.62
CA SER A 227 -2.96 -19.28 25.07
C SER A 227 -3.17 -19.70 23.59
N ARG A 228 -2.27 -20.51 23.07
CA ARG A 228 -2.24 -21.01 21.69
C ARG A 228 -2.55 -22.50 21.70
N GLU A 229 -3.52 -22.85 20.87
CA GLU A 229 -4.02 -24.22 20.84
C GLU A 229 -3.26 -25.07 19.82
N TYR A 230 -2.53 -26.07 20.31
CA TYR A 230 -1.77 -27.02 19.50
C TYR A 230 -2.63 -28.18 19.00
N ASN A 231 -2.40 -28.58 17.73
CA ASN A 231 -3.04 -29.73 17.08
C ASN A 231 -4.57 -29.63 16.95
N MET A 232 -5.11 -28.41 16.99
CA MET A 232 -6.54 -28.16 16.86
C MET A 232 -6.94 -28.10 15.40
N ASP A 233 -8.15 -28.56 15.09
CA ASP A 233 -8.72 -28.52 13.76
C ASP A 233 -9.26 -27.12 13.43
N ILE A 234 -8.71 -26.50 12.38
CA ILE A 234 -9.18 -25.24 11.85
C ILE A 234 -9.50 -25.42 10.36
N LEU A 235 -10.76 -25.27 10.01
CA LEU A 235 -11.20 -25.21 8.60
C LEU A 235 -10.85 -23.85 8.03
N LEU A 236 -9.95 -23.81 7.07
CA LEU A 236 -9.59 -22.62 6.32
C LEU A 236 -10.20 -22.67 4.92
N THR A 237 -11.03 -21.68 4.58
CA THR A 237 -11.70 -21.59 3.27
C THR A 237 -11.38 -20.25 2.63
N VAL A 238 -10.96 -20.28 1.35
CA VAL A 238 -10.71 -19.08 0.54
C VAL A 238 -11.58 -19.14 -0.70
N THR A 239 -12.43 -18.14 -0.87
CA THR A 239 -13.41 -18.07 -1.96
C THR A 239 -13.22 -16.77 -2.72
N HIS A 240 -13.13 -16.86 -4.04
CA HIS A 240 -13.10 -15.71 -4.94
C HIS A 240 -14.49 -15.07 -5.05
N GLU A 241 -14.57 -13.80 -5.44
CA GLU A 241 -15.82 -13.05 -5.58
C GLU A 241 -16.82 -13.64 -6.59
N ASP A 242 -16.33 -14.42 -7.57
CA ASP A 242 -17.18 -15.17 -8.53
C ASP A 242 -17.81 -16.44 -7.91
N GLY A 243 -17.53 -16.71 -6.63
CA GLY A 243 -18.00 -17.90 -5.91
C GLY A 243 -17.10 -19.11 -6.04
N SER A 244 -16.05 -19.08 -6.86
CA SER A 244 -15.12 -20.21 -6.98
C SER A 244 -14.27 -20.36 -5.71
N VAL A 245 -14.06 -21.61 -5.28
CA VAL A 245 -13.29 -21.95 -4.09
C VAL A 245 -11.83 -22.17 -4.47
N ALA A 246 -10.95 -21.28 -4.01
CA ALA A 246 -9.52 -21.39 -4.24
C ALA A 246 -8.83 -22.34 -3.25
N PHE A 247 -9.36 -22.45 -2.03
CA PHE A 247 -8.84 -23.33 -1.00
C PHE A 247 -9.93 -23.69 -0.01
N ASN A 248 -9.98 -24.97 0.40
CA ASN A 248 -10.91 -25.43 1.44
C ASN A 248 -10.34 -26.70 2.08
N LYS A 249 -9.71 -26.56 3.25
CA LYS A 249 -9.13 -27.68 4.01
C LYS A 249 -9.18 -27.42 5.49
N THR A 250 -9.37 -28.50 6.25
CA THR A 250 -9.08 -28.54 7.68
C THR A 250 -7.58 -28.75 7.87
N LEU A 251 -6.96 -27.87 8.62
CA LEU A 251 -5.54 -27.88 8.96
C LEU A 251 -5.39 -28.05 10.48
N LYS A 252 -4.30 -28.68 10.89
CA LYS A 252 -3.93 -28.80 12.30
C LYS A 252 -3.06 -27.61 12.71
N SER A 253 -3.40 -26.95 13.80
CA SER A 253 -2.60 -25.87 14.35
C SER A 253 -1.25 -26.35 14.89
N ASP A 254 -0.23 -25.51 14.72
CA ASP A 254 1.09 -25.74 15.31
C ASP A 254 1.09 -25.37 16.82
N PHE A 255 2.29 -25.46 17.44
CA PHE A 255 2.45 -25.12 18.87
C PHE A 255 2.24 -23.63 19.17
N LYS A 256 2.06 -22.79 18.12
CA LYS A 256 1.67 -21.38 18.25
C LYS A 256 0.17 -21.19 18.03
N GLY A 257 -0.60 -22.26 17.91
CA GLY A 257 -2.02 -22.20 17.55
C GLY A 257 -2.28 -21.80 16.09
N GLN A 258 -1.24 -21.77 15.25
CA GLN A 258 -1.33 -21.23 13.90
C GLN A 258 -1.52 -22.33 12.87
N VAL A 259 -2.40 -22.08 11.92
CA VAL A 259 -2.46 -22.77 10.63
C VAL A 259 -2.07 -21.81 9.53
N SER A 260 -1.33 -22.28 8.54
CA SER A 260 -0.96 -21.48 7.38
C SER A 260 -0.97 -22.30 6.10
N ASN A 261 -1.15 -21.63 4.97
CA ASN A 261 -0.99 -22.21 3.64
C ASN A 261 -0.52 -21.15 2.66
N ILE A 262 0.18 -21.58 1.62
CA ILE A 262 0.59 -20.73 0.50
C ILE A 262 -0.32 -21.03 -0.68
N LEU A 263 -1.08 -20.05 -1.11
CA LEU A 263 -1.96 -20.11 -2.27
C LEU A 263 -1.21 -19.65 -3.51
N LYS A 264 -1.35 -20.41 -4.60
CA LYS A 264 -0.66 -20.13 -5.87
C LYS A 264 -1.67 -19.96 -7.00
N ASN A 265 -1.26 -19.23 -8.04
CA ASN A 265 -2.03 -19.07 -9.28
C ASN A 265 -3.44 -18.51 -9.05
N LEU A 266 -3.58 -17.60 -8.10
CA LEU A 266 -4.86 -16.94 -7.85
C LEU A 266 -5.20 -15.98 -9.01
N LYS A 267 -6.46 -15.98 -9.45
CA LYS A 267 -6.98 -15.02 -10.43
C LYS A 267 -7.02 -13.61 -9.84
N PRO A 268 -6.95 -12.55 -10.66
CA PRO A 268 -7.30 -11.21 -10.18
C PRO A 268 -8.73 -11.15 -9.64
N GLY A 269 -8.92 -10.36 -8.57
CA GLY A 269 -10.22 -10.16 -7.94
C GLY A 269 -10.14 -10.15 -6.42
N ARG A 270 -11.29 -10.03 -5.78
CA ARG A 270 -11.41 -10.00 -4.33
C ARG A 270 -11.66 -11.41 -3.78
N TYR A 271 -10.97 -11.76 -2.72
CA TYR A 271 -11.10 -13.03 -2.02
C TYR A 271 -11.63 -12.83 -0.62
N LYS A 272 -12.56 -13.69 -0.23
CA LYS A 272 -13.02 -13.88 1.14
C LYS A 272 -12.24 -15.06 1.73
N ILE A 273 -11.61 -14.85 2.89
CA ILE A 273 -11.00 -15.92 3.67
C ILE A 273 -11.76 -16.09 4.98
N SER A 274 -12.14 -17.32 5.29
CA SER A 274 -12.76 -17.68 6.55
C SER A 274 -11.97 -18.77 7.24
N ALA A 275 -11.83 -18.64 8.55
CA ALA A 275 -11.31 -19.69 9.43
C ALA A 275 -12.40 -20.08 10.43
N THR A 276 -12.54 -21.37 10.66
CA THR A 276 -13.56 -21.91 11.56
C THR A 276 -12.96 -23.03 12.41
N HIS A 277 -13.10 -22.92 13.71
CA HIS A 277 -12.93 -24.05 14.62
C HIS A 277 -14.33 -24.52 15.05
N PHE A 278 -14.65 -25.78 14.79
CA PHE A 278 -15.93 -26.36 15.20
C PHE A 278 -15.87 -26.75 16.68
N GLU A 279 -17.02 -26.70 17.32
CA GLU A 279 -17.12 -27.11 18.70
C GLU A 279 -16.63 -28.56 18.90
N ASP A 280 -15.77 -28.74 19.90
CA ASP A 280 -15.26 -30.03 20.32
C ASP A 280 -15.43 -30.27 21.85
N THR A 281 -14.72 -31.23 22.40
CA THR A 281 -14.81 -31.55 23.83
C THR A 281 -14.35 -30.41 24.74
N TYR A 282 -13.38 -29.60 24.30
CA TYR A 282 -12.68 -28.58 25.10
C TYR A 282 -13.05 -27.16 24.74
N TYR A 283 -13.39 -26.91 23.46
CA TYR A 283 -13.57 -25.58 22.91
C TYR A 283 -14.93 -25.40 22.26
N LYS A 284 -15.44 -24.16 22.33
CA LYS A 284 -16.67 -23.76 21.69
C LYS A 284 -16.41 -23.47 20.18
N TYR A 285 -17.49 -23.46 19.41
CA TYR A 285 -17.45 -22.99 18.02
C TYR A 285 -16.93 -21.55 17.94
N ILE A 286 -15.99 -21.30 17.01
CA ILE A 286 -15.57 -19.95 16.65
C ILE A 286 -15.27 -19.87 15.16
N ALA A 287 -15.64 -18.74 14.55
CA ALA A 287 -15.33 -18.42 13.16
C ALA A 287 -14.97 -16.94 13.00
N ASN A 288 -14.10 -16.67 12.05
CA ASN A 288 -13.76 -15.32 11.67
C ASN A 288 -13.61 -15.22 10.15
N VAL A 289 -13.70 -13.99 9.61
CA VAL A 289 -13.65 -13.71 8.18
C VAL A 289 -12.80 -12.47 7.93
N THR A 290 -11.97 -12.52 6.90
CA THR A 290 -11.30 -11.33 6.36
C THR A 290 -11.26 -11.38 4.84
N TYR A 291 -10.71 -10.34 4.21
CA TYR A 291 -10.64 -10.21 2.76
C TYR A 291 -9.25 -9.77 2.33
N PHE A 292 -8.86 -10.21 1.15
CA PHE A 292 -7.68 -9.69 0.45
C PHE A 292 -7.99 -9.56 -1.04
N SER A 293 -7.11 -8.92 -1.80
CA SER A 293 -7.27 -8.74 -3.25
C SER A 293 -6.05 -9.24 -3.98
N VAL A 294 -6.29 -9.77 -5.18
CA VAL A 294 -5.25 -10.05 -6.16
C VAL A 294 -5.38 -9.01 -7.27
N PHE A 295 -4.41 -8.13 -7.37
CA PHE A 295 -4.42 -7.05 -8.36
C PHE A 295 -3.92 -7.57 -9.71
N PRO A 296 -4.57 -7.20 -10.83
CA PRO A 296 -4.08 -7.54 -12.16
C PRO A 296 -2.74 -6.86 -12.46
N LYS A 297 -1.98 -7.45 -13.37
CA LYS A 297 -0.75 -6.90 -13.94
C LYS A 297 -0.91 -6.77 -15.45
N ALA A 298 -0.39 -5.71 -16.02
CA ALA A 298 -0.26 -5.54 -17.46
C ALA A 298 1.14 -5.03 -17.78
N ASP A 299 1.67 -5.39 -18.95
CA ASP A 299 2.96 -4.92 -19.45
C ASP A 299 2.72 -4.27 -20.81
N LEU A 300 2.61 -2.95 -20.79
CA LEU A 300 2.31 -2.15 -21.97
C LEU A 300 3.60 -1.73 -22.64
N GLN A 301 3.89 -2.32 -23.80
CA GLN A 301 5.03 -1.99 -24.62
C GLN A 301 4.64 -1.00 -25.73
N LEU A 302 5.42 0.04 -25.91
CA LEU A 302 5.31 0.98 -27.04
C LEU A 302 6.47 0.78 -28.01
N ASN A 303 6.16 0.63 -29.30
CA ASN A 303 7.15 0.71 -30.37
C ASN A 303 6.76 1.85 -31.32
N LYS A 304 7.72 2.74 -31.62
CA LYS A 304 7.54 3.88 -32.49
C LYS A 304 8.51 3.87 -33.64
N SER A 305 8.02 4.21 -34.84
CA SER A 305 8.85 4.34 -36.03
C SER A 305 8.35 5.44 -36.94
N SER A 306 9.20 5.88 -37.84
CA SER A 306 8.83 6.76 -38.96
C SER A 306 9.07 6.05 -40.28
N ASN A 307 8.29 6.40 -41.31
CA ASN A 307 8.49 5.86 -42.67
C ASN A 307 9.71 6.48 -43.39
N LEU A 308 10.25 7.60 -42.90
CA LEU A 308 11.41 8.28 -43.40
C LEU A 308 12.44 8.50 -42.28
N ILE A 309 13.73 8.38 -42.60
CA ILE A 309 14.85 8.80 -41.74
C ILE A 309 15.34 10.16 -42.15
N ASN A 310 15.41 10.41 -43.49
CA ASN A 310 15.73 11.68 -44.10
C ASN A 310 14.51 12.15 -44.91
N ALA A 311 14.12 13.36 -44.73
CA ALA A 311 12.99 14.00 -45.39
C ALA A 311 13.39 15.34 -45.95
N ASN A 312 12.57 15.87 -46.83
CA ASN A 312 12.69 17.23 -47.38
C ASN A 312 11.55 18.11 -46.84
N TYR A 313 11.72 19.41 -46.92
CA TYR A 313 10.64 20.34 -46.67
C TYR A 313 9.46 20.04 -47.60
N GLY A 314 8.25 19.96 -47.04
CA GLY A 314 7.02 19.59 -47.75
C GLY A 314 6.73 18.12 -47.84
N ASP A 315 7.63 17.24 -47.41
CA ASP A 315 7.38 15.80 -47.41
C ASP A 315 6.33 15.41 -46.34
N ILE A 316 5.65 14.30 -46.60
CA ILE A 316 4.72 13.70 -45.65
C ILE A 316 5.43 12.57 -44.90
N VAL A 317 5.49 12.71 -43.59
CA VAL A 317 6.02 11.69 -42.65
C VAL A 317 4.88 10.97 -41.98
N ILE A 318 4.98 9.64 -41.95
CA ILE A 318 4.04 8.78 -41.22
C ILE A 318 4.75 8.22 -39.98
N TRP A 319 4.24 8.59 -38.82
CA TRP A 319 4.66 8.05 -37.52
C TRP A 319 3.77 6.87 -37.20
N THR A 320 4.35 5.69 -37.05
CA THR A 320 3.64 4.47 -36.67
C THR A 320 3.94 4.14 -35.23
N LEU A 321 2.89 4.06 -34.41
CA LEU A 321 2.96 3.67 -33.00
C LEU A 321 2.25 2.31 -32.86
N LYS A 322 2.94 1.36 -32.29
CA LYS A 322 2.38 0.04 -31.94
C LYS A 322 2.42 -0.11 -30.43
N ILE A 323 1.25 -0.20 -29.81
CA ILE A 323 1.08 -0.49 -28.39
C ILE A 323 0.72 -1.96 -28.27
N THR A 324 1.45 -2.71 -27.45
CA THR A 324 1.21 -4.13 -27.18
C THR A 324 1.06 -4.35 -25.70
N ASN A 325 0.07 -5.13 -25.29
CA ASN A 325 -0.01 -5.63 -23.93
C ASN A 325 0.67 -7.02 -23.85
N ASN A 326 1.90 -7.08 -23.34
CA ASN A 326 2.64 -8.33 -23.11
C ASN A 326 2.31 -8.97 -21.76
N GLY A 327 1.54 -8.26 -20.93
CA GLY A 327 1.26 -8.65 -19.55
C GLY A 327 0.28 -9.82 -19.43
N PRO A 328 0.19 -10.43 -18.25
CA PRO A 328 -0.64 -11.61 -18.06
C PRO A 328 -2.14 -11.30 -18.03
N ASN A 329 -2.55 -10.06 -17.76
CA ASN A 329 -3.96 -9.67 -17.69
C ASN A 329 -4.29 -8.60 -18.73
N VAL A 330 -5.57 -8.28 -18.84
CA VAL A 330 -6.07 -7.17 -19.67
C VAL A 330 -5.50 -5.87 -19.12
N GLY A 331 -4.94 -5.05 -20.01
CA GLY A 331 -4.60 -3.66 -19.71
C GLY A 331 -5.82 -2.78 -19.94
N THR A 332 -6.19 -1.93 -19.00
CA THR A 332 -7.36 -1.03 -19.07
C THR A 332 -6.97 0.42 -18.88
N GLY A 333 -7.84 1.34 -19.32
CA GLY A 333 -7.59 2.78 -19.18
C GLY A 333 -6.28 3.22 -19.81
N ILE A 334 -5.93 2.62 -20.95
CA ILE A 334 -4.65 2.84 -21.60
C ILE A 334 -4.61 4.24 -22.20
N ARG A 335 -3.56 4.97 -21.87
CA ARG A 335 -3.34 6.33 -22.33
C ARG A 335 -2.02 6.44 -23.08
N LEU A 336 -2.11 6.61 -24.39
CA LEU A 336 -0.98 7.00 -25.24
C LEU A 336 -0.82 8.53 -25.17
N LYS A 337 0.42 9.01 -25.06
CA LYS A 337 0.80 10.40 -25.20
C LYS A 337 1.89 10.49 -26.27
N ASP A 338 1.60 11.17 -27.36
CA ASP A 338 2.50 11.44 -28.49
C ASP A 338 2.26 12.87 -28.98
N LEU A 339 3.05 13.82 -28.48
CA LEU A 339 2.94 15.20 -28.89
C LEU A 339 3.94 15.46 -30.03
N ILE A 340 3.41 15.67 -31.24
CA ILE A 340 4.21 15.94 -32.43
C ILE A 340 5.07 17.18 -32.24
N PRO A 341 6.38 17.14 -32.56
CA PRO A 341 7.30 18.29 -32.46
C PRO A 341 6.88 19.50 -33.30
N ASP A 342 7.21 20.69 -32.80
CA ASP A 342 7.03 21.94 -33.57
C ASP A 342 7.83 21.88 -34.86
N GLY A 343 7.21 22.30 -35.98
CA GLY A 343 7.78 22.17 -37.30
C GLY A 343 7.20 21.04 -38.14
N LEU A 344 6.37 20.18 -37.51
CA LEU A 344 5.61 19.15 -38.19
C LEU A 344 4.11 19.43 -37.99
N ILE A 345 3.37 19.54 -39.10
CA ILE A 345 1.93 19.86 -39.09
C ILE A 345 1.14 18.54 -39.19
N ILE A 346 0.30 18.23 -38.20
CA ILE A 346 -0.54 17.03 -38.24
C ILE A 346 -1.63 17.16 -39.30
N LEU A 347 -1.57 16.33 -40.31
CA LEU A 347 -2.58 16.22 -41.36
C LEU A 347 -3.75 15.35 -40.92
N SER A 348 -3.45 14.11 -40.51
CA SER A 348 -4.44 13.16 -40.08
C SER A 348 -3.88 12.17 -39.07
N CYS A 349 -4.76 11.52 -38.33
CA CYS A 349 -4.52 10.32 -37.54
C CYS A 349 -5.58 9.29 -37.95
N ASP A 350 -5.24 8.00 -38.01
CA ASP A 350 -6.17 6.91 -38.34
C ASP A 350 -7.11 6.58 -37.17
N ASP A 351 -6.86 7.09 -35.97
CA ASP A 351 -7.78 7.03 -34.84
C ASP A 351 -8.38 8.43 -34.57
N GLU A 352 -9.69 8.54 -34.71
CA GLU A 352 -10.44 9.80 -34.56
C GLU A 352 -10.41 10.36 -33.13
N ASN A 353 -10.19 9.51 -32.12
CA ASN A 353 -10.11 9.91 -30.72
C ASN A 353 -8.74 10.52 -30.35
N TYR A 354 -7.78 10.52 -31.29
CA TYR A 354 -6.50 11.19 -31.05
C TYR A 354 -6.66 12.71 -31.00
N ASN A 355 -6.34 13.28 -29.85
CA ASN A 355 -6.39 14.73 -29.66
C ASN A 355 -5.12 15.39 -30.19
N LYS A 356 -5.18 15.99 -31.39
CA LYS A 356 -4.04 16.63 -32.05
C LYS A 356 -3.38 17.74 -31.23
N LYS A 357 -4.11 18.41 -30.34
CA LYS A 357 -3.59 19.50 -29.51
C LYS A 357 -2.81 19.03 -28.30
N THR A 358 -3.23 17.95 -27.70
CA THR A 358 -2.61 17.41 -26.47
C THR A 358 -1.71 16.21 -26.74
N GLY A 359 -1.81 15.61 -27.92
CA GLY A 359 -1.12 14.37 -28.26
C GLY A 359 -1.64 13.14 -27.52
N ILE A 360 -2.87 13.18 -27.01
CA ILE A 360 -3.43 12.10 -26.18
C ILE A 360 -4.41 11.28 -26.98
N LEU A 361 -4.27 9.95 -26.86
CA LEU A 361 -5.26 8.96 -27.28
C LEU A 361 -5.54 8.05 -26.10
N ASN A 362 -6.83 7.89 -25.76
CA ASN A 362 -7.29 6.91 -24.77
C ASN A 362 -7.78 5.65 -25.47
N ILE A 363 -7.37 4.51 -24.96
CA ILE A 363 -7.74 3.17 -25.43
C ILE A 363 -8.36 2.45 -24.26
N ASP A 364 -9.56 1.93 -24.42
CA ASP A 364 -10.32 1.34 -23.31
C ASP A 364 -9.59 0.13 -22.71
N SER A 365 -9.17 -0.80 -23.56
CA SER A 365 -8.46 -2.00 -23.11
C SER A 365 -7.69 -2.68 -24.24
N LEU A 366 -6.69 -3.49 -23.84
CA LEU A 366 -5.98 -4.45 -24.68
C LEU A 366 -5.86 -5.76 -23.92
N ASN A 367 -6.28 -6.87 -24.54
CA ASN A 367 -6.07 -8.19 -24.00
C ASN A 367 -4.59 -8.57 -24.01
N MET A 368 -4.20 -9.57 -23.22
CA MET A 368 -2.84 -10.12 -23.29
C MET A 368 -2.49 -10.54 -24.71
N GLY A 369 -1.36 -10.10 -25.21
CA GLY A 369 -0.86 -10.33 -26.58
C GLY A 369 -1.51 -9.46 -27.65
N GLU A 370 -2.54 -8.67 -27.31
CA GLU A 370 -3.19 -7.77 -28.27
C GLU A 370 -2.34 -6.53 -28.52
N SER A 371 -2.41 -6.04 -29.76
CA SER A 371 -1.74 -4.80 -30.14
C SER A 371 -2.70 -3.85 -30.85
N LYS A 372 -2.52 -2.56 -30.61
CA LYS A 372 -3.14 -1.47 -31.38
C LYS A 372 -2.07 -0.71 -32.13
N ILE A 373 -2.29 -0.47 -33.41
CA ILE A 373 -1.41 0.32 -34.27
C ILE A 373 -2.12 1.64 -34.59
N ILE A 374 -1.38 2.73 -34.51
CA ILE A 374 -1.85 4.09 -34.80
C ILE A 374 -0.85 4.73 -35.75
N ASN A 375 -1.35 5.35 -36.83
CA ASN A 375 -0.55 6.10 -37.79
C ASN A 375 -0.94 7.58 -37.77
N ILE A 376 0.04 8.44 -37.52
CA ILE A 376 -0.10 9.90 -37.56
C ILE A 376 0.65 10.42 -38.77
N LYS A 377 -0.05 11.10 -39.71
CA LYS A 377 0.53 11.73 -40.89
C LYS A 377 0.83 13.19 -40.57
N THR A 378 2.06 13.58 -40.81
CA THR A 378 2.52 14.97 -40.62
C THR A 378 3.14 15.52 -41.90
N LEU A 379 2.97 16.83 -42.14
CA LEU A 379 3.67 17.61 -43.18
C LEU A 379 4.90 18.25 -42.55
N VAL A 380 6.05 18.10 -43.19
CA VAL A 380 7.29 18.78 -42.80
C VAL A 380 7.21 20.25 -43.17
N ASN A 381 7.21 21.13 -42.17
CA ASN A 381 7.08 22.58 -42.35
C ASN A 381 8.28 23.39 -41.80
N LYS A 382 9.31 22.69 -41.33
CA LYS A 382 10.62 23.25 -40.95
C LYS A 382 11.70 22.25 -41.28
N THR A 383 12.93 22.76 -41.48
CA THR A 383 14.12 21.95 -41.67
C THR A 383 14.84 21.71 -40.33
N GLY A 384 15.75 20.73 -40.28
CA GLY A 384 16.47 20.34 -39.05
C GLY A 384 16.16 18.92 -38.59
N THR A 385 16.59 18.61 -37.38
CA THR A 385 16.37 17.26 -36.76
C THR A 385 15.15 17.30 -35.86
N PHE A 386 14.23 16.39 -36.05
CA PHE A 386 13.05 16.23 -35.24
C PHE A 386 13.06 14.86 -34.58
N ILE A 387 12.94 14.83 -33.22
CA ILE A 387 12.76 13.62 -32.44
C ILE A 387 11.33 13.65 -31.89
N ASN A 388 10.54 12.67 -32.26
CA ASN A 388 9.18 12.52 -31.78
C ASN A 388 9.13 11.42 -30.71
N GLU A 389 8.89 11.80 -29.43
CA GLU A 389 8.83 10.93 -28.29
C GLU A 389 7.38 10.58 -27.95
N ALA A 390 7.15 9.33 -27.56
CA ALA A 390 5.83 8.90 -27.11
C ALA A 390 5.92 8.02 -25.86
N SER A 391 4.83 7.99 -25.11
CA SER A 391 4.70 7.16 -23.90
C SER A 391 3.32 6.55 -23.79
N VAL A 392 3.24 5.39 -23.14
CA VAL A 392 2.00 4.69 -22.81
C VAL A 392 1.91 4.40 -21.33
N SER A 393 0.70 4.41 -20.77
CA SER A 393 0.40 4.01 -19.39
C SER A 393 -1.00 3.38 -19.30
N GLY A 394 -1.25 2.58 -18.28
CA GLY A 394 -2.54 1.95 -18.00
C GLY A 394 -2.90 2.00 -16.51
N ASN A 395 -4.00 1.38 -16.13
CA ASN A 395 -4.48 1.29 -14.74
C ASN A 395 -3.78 0.19 -13.95
N GLU A 396 -3.39 -0.89 -14.61
CA GLU A 396 -2.78 -2.05 -13.98
C GLU A 396 -1.32 -1.79 -13.64
N TYR A 397 -0.81 -2.55 -12.67
CA TYR A 397 0.61 -2.53 -12.34
C TYR A 397 1.44 -3.04 -13.51
N ASP A 398 2.27 -2.18 -14.06
CA ASP A 398 3.23 -2.47 -15.09
C ASP A 398 4.63 -2.60 -14.47
N TRP A 399 5.27 -3.73 -14.65
CA TRP A 399 6.57 -4.03 -14.01
C TRP A 399 7.78 -3.64 -14.86
N ASP A 400 7.59 -3.36 -16.16
CA ASP A 400 8.65 -2.92 -17.07
C ASP A 400 8.35 -1.56 -17.70
N LEU A 401 8.34 -0.51 -16.91
CA LEU A 401 8.12 0.86 -17.38
C LEU A 401 9.17 1.36 -18.38
N LYS A 402 10.24 0.62 -18.64
CA LYS A 402 11.27 1.00 -19.61
C LYS A 402 10.79 0.84 -21.05
N ASN A 403 9.95 -0.17 -21.31
CA ASN A 403 9.38 -0.44 -22.61
C ASN A 403 8.13 0.39 -22.93
N ASN A 404 7.65 1.22 -21.98
CA ASN A 404 6.48 2.08 -22.13
C ASN A 404 6.78 3.38 -22.91
N ASN A 405 8.04 3.65 -23.22
CA ASN A 405 8.46 4.86 -23.91
C ASN A 405 9.28 4.48 -25.13
N ASP A 406 9.05 5.18 -26.21
CA ASP A 406 9.84 5.04 -27.42
C ASP A 406 9.87 6.34 -28.21
N SER A 407 10.84 6.48 -29.12
CA SER A 407 11.02 7.66 -29.93
C SER A 407 11.46 7.29 -31.34
N ALA A 408 11.08 8.11 -32.31
CA ALA A 408 11.59 8.05 -33.66
C ALA A 408 12.02 9.43 -34.14
N GLY A 409 13.06 9.48 -34.96
CA GLY A 409 13.62 10.74 -35.46
C GLY A 409 13.67 10.81 -36.98
N ILE A 410 13.62 12.00 -37.47
CA ILE A 410 13.89 12.34 -38.87
C ILE A 410 14.88 13.50 -39.00
N ASN A 411 15.69 13.51 -40.04
CA ASN A 411 16.50 14.64 -40.44
C ASN A 411 15.89 15.28 -41.70
N VAL A 412 15.64 16.59 -41.65
CA VAL A 412 15.15 17.34 -42.80
C VAL A 412 16.27 18.23 -43.30
N ASN A 413 16.69 17.99 -44.54
CA ASN A 413 17.77 18.73 -45.16
C ASN A 413 17.40 20.20 -45.31
N PRO A 414 18.38 21.13 -45.22
CA PRO A 414 18.18 22.53 -45.56
C PRO A 414 17.63 22.65 -46.99
N SER A 415 16.69 23.56 -47.18
CA SER A 415 15.99 23.75 -48.46
C SER A 415 15.78 25.23 -48.72
N ALA A 416 16.16 25.69 -49.92
CA ALA A 416 15.94 27.04 -50.40
C ALA A 416 15.14 27.02 -51.70
N ASP A 417 14.35 28.05 -51.94
CA ASP A 417 13.58 28.26 -53.19
C ASP A 417 13.88 29.63 -53.75
N LEU A 418 14.72 29.66 -54.76
CA LEU A 418 15.17 30.91 -55.40
C LEU A 418 14.30 31.20 -56.59
N ALA A 419 13.69 32.40 -56.59
CA ALA A 419 12.99 32.98 -57.71
C ALA A 419 13.77 34.16 -58.26
N VAL A 420 13.92 34.25 -59.59
CA VAL A 420 14.49 35.38 -60.26
C VAL A 420 13.43 36.09 -61.09
N GLU A 421 13.42 37.44 -61.01
CA GLU A 421 12.57 38.31 -61.80
C GLU A 421 13.46 39.30 -62.58
N ILE A 422 13.18 39.47 -63.88
CA ILE A 422 13.88 40.37 -64.74
C ILE A 422 12.90 41.42 -65.21
N LEU A 423 13.23 42.70 -64.98
CA LEU A 423 12.42 43.83 -65.38
C LEU A 423 13.26 44.74 -66.28
N VAL A 424 12.65 45.33 -67.27
CA VAL A 424 13.26 46.34 -68.15
C VAL A 424 12.49 47.63 -68.01
N ASN A 425 13.23 48.74 -68.00
CA ASN A 425 12.63 50.07 -67.87
C ASN A 425 11.95 50.56 -69.16
N ASP A 426 12.36 50.07 -70.35
CA ASP A 426 11.75 50.36 -71.64
C ASP A 426 11.72 49.08 -72.49
N THR A 427 10.56 48.69 -72.93
CA THR A 427 10.34 47.50 -73.76
C THR A 427 10.45 47.72 -75.23
N ASN A 428 10.56 49.00 -75.63
CA ASN A 428 10.65 49.40 -77.04
C ASN A 428 11.70 50.54 -77.26
N PRO A 429 12.96 50.26 -76.83
CA PRO A 429 14.01 51.33 -76.85
C PRO A 429 14.39 51.73 -78.23
N LYS A 430 14.76 53.05 -78.42
CA LYS A 430 15.32 53.54 -79.65
C LYS A 430 16.79 53.18 -79.79
N PHE A 431 17.29 53.02 -80.97
CA PHE A 431 18.71 52.80 -81.25
C PHE A 431 19.60 53.84 -80.53
N ASN A 432 20.67 53.42 -79.86
CA ASN A 432 21.56 54.17 -78.98
C ASN A 432 20.89 54.79 -77.73
N SER A 433 19.71 54.37 -77.30
CA SER A 433 19.13 54.70 -75.96
C SER A 433 19.68 53.87 -74.88
N LEU A 434 19.63 54.40 -73.62
CA LEU A 434 19.98 53.65 -72.43
C LEU A 434 18.82 52.79 -72.06
N VAL A 435 19.10 51.50 -71.81
CA VAL A 435 18.15 50.51 -71.29
C VAL A 435 18.67 49.99 -69.91
N LYS A 436 17.78 49.96 -68.96
CA LYS A 436 18.11 49.45 -67.63
C LYS A 436 17.35 48.15 -67.37
N TRP A 437 18.07 47.13 -67.06
CA TRP A 437 17.57 45.85 -66.61
C TRP A 437 17.69 45.77 -65.09
N THR A 438 16.59 45.38 -64.40
CA THR A 438 16.61 45.14 -62.99
C THR A 438 16.43 43.63 -62.74
N LEU A 439 17.43 43.01 -62.21
CA LEU A 439 17.40 41.63 -61.79
C LEU A 439 17.06 41.60 -60.29
N ARG A 440 16.03 40.86 -59.93
CA ARG A 440 15.61 40.66 -58.53
C ARG A 440 15.60 39.18 -58.20
N VAL A 441 16.31 38.82 -57.14
CA VAL A 441 16.33 37.43 -56.60
C VAL A 441 15.65 37.39 -55.24
N THR A 442 14.75 36.48 -55.09
CA THR A 442 14.02 36.31 -53.87
C THR A 442 14.21 34.83 -53.38
N ASN A 443 14.49 34.65 -52.10
CA ASN A 443 14.49 33.35 -51.50
C ASN A 443 13.13 33.10 -50.80
N ASN A 444 12.28 32.28 -51.41
CA ASN A 444 10.97 31.87 -50.90
C ASN A 444 11.06 30.62 -50.04
N GLY A 445 12.24 30.04 -49.91
CA GLY A 445 12.44 28.76 -49.21
C GLY A 445 12.40 28.87 -47.70
N PRO A 446 12.35 27.75 -47.02
CA PRO A 446 12.31 27.71 -45.56
C PRO A 446 13.63 28.12 -44.90
N ASP A 447 14.77 27.97 -45.60
CA ASP A 447 16.10 28.29 -45.09
C ASP A 447 16.81 29.34 -45.87
N GLU A 448 17.95 29.79 -45.39
CA GLU A 448 18.86 30.66 -46.17
C GLU A 448 19.43 29.89 -47.39
N ALA A 449 19.58 30.58 -48.48
CA ALA A 449 20.29 30.10 -49.65
C ALA A 449 21.75 30.56 -49.59
N THR A 450 22.70 29.63 -49.70
CA THR A 450 24.13 29.93 -49.73
C THR A 450 24.72 29.70 -51.10
N GLY A 451 25.77 30.45 -51.43
CA GLY A 451 26.42 30.34 -52.75
C GLY A 451 25.52 30.77 -53.90
N VAL A 452 24.60 31.70 -53.64
CA VAL A 452 23.66 32.20 -54.66
C VAL A 452 24.39 33.01 -55.68
N VAL A 453 24.29 32.60 -56.97
CA VAL A 453 24.88 33.29 -58.16
C VAL A 453 23.79 33.36 -59.20
N VAL A 454 23.67 34.51 -59.82
CA VAL A 454 22.83 34.72 -61.00
C VAL A 454 23.72 34.81 -62.26
N CYS A 455 23.37 34.03 -63.26
CA CYS A 455 23.96 34.14 -64.60
C CYS A 455 23.00 34.96 -65.46
N ASP A 456 23.47 36.12 -65.96
CA ASP A 456 22.69 37.05 -66.84
C ASP A 456 23.42 37.24 -68.14
N LEU A 457 22.98 36.55 -69.17
CA LEU A 457 23.59 36.59 -70.49
C LEU A 457 23.05 37.81 -71.26
N LEU A 458 23.86 38.88 -71.28
CA LEU A 458 23.51 40.04 -72.05
C LEU A 458 23.54 39.73 -73.55
N SER A 459 22.57 40.27 -74.33
CA SER A 459 22.54 40.14 -75.77
C SER A 459 23.77 40.80 -76.42
N LYS A 460 24.31 40.16 -77.42
CA LYS A 460 25.46 40.68 -78.17
C LYS A 460 25.23 42.08 -78.82
N ASP A 461 23.93 42.43 -78.92
CA ASP A 461 23.54 43.73 -79.48
C ASP A 461 23.46 44.87 -78.43
N LEU A 462 23.75 44.51 -77.14
CA LEU A 462 23.79 45.42 -76.01
C LEU A 462 25.26 45.69 -75.61
N ILE A 463 25.57 46.93 -75.24
CA ILE A 463 26.87 47.30 -74.69
C ILE A 463 26.71 47.54 -73.22
N TYR A 464 27.37 46.77 -72.40
CA TYR A 464 27.39 46.96 -70.91
C TYR A 464 28.06 48.31 -70.59
N LEU A 465 27.40 49.10 -69.73
CA LEU A 465 27.92 50.37 -69.27
C LEU A 465 28.25 50.38 -67.77
N SER A 466 27.36 49.95 -66.96
CA SER A 466 27.54 49.94 -65.53
C SER A 466 26.51 49.06 -64.86
N SER A 467 26.75 48.69 -63.57
CA SER A 467 25.78 48.03 -62.65
C SER A 467 25.82 48.67 -61.26
N THR A 468 24.76 48.57 -60.54
CA THR A 468 24.65 49.07 -59.15
C THR A 468 25.26 48.11 -58.07
N GLY A 469 25.76 46.94 -58.46
CA GLY A 469 26.36 45.97 -57.57
C GLY A 469 27.50 45.17 -58.19
N ASN A 470 27.91 44.09 -57.58
CA ASN A 470 29.05 43.25 -57.95
C ASN A 470 28.75 42.30 -59.12
N TYR A 471 28.42 42.88 -60.30
CA TYR A 471 28.27 42.14 -61.56
C TYR A 471 29.58 42.06 -62.29
N ASP A 472 30.05 40.87 -62.61
CA ASP A 472 31.22 40.66 -63.43
C ASP A 472 30.82 40.46 -64.88
N VAL A 473 31.04 41.48 -65.68
CA VAL A 473 30.69 41.52 -67.14
C VAL A 473 31.45 40.48 -67.94
N LYS A 474 32.63 39.99 -67.48
CA LYS A 474 33.40 39.00 -68.22
C LYS A 474 32.88 37.57 -68.04
N SER A 475 32.45 37.26 -66.85
CA SER A 475 31.83 35.98 -66.53
C SER A 475 30.31 36.01 -66.66
N GLU A 476 29.70 37.17 -66.78
CA GLU A 476 28.25 37.43 -66.84
C GLU A 476 27.57 36.92 -65.56
N LEU A 477 28.27 37.02 -64.40
CA LEU A 477 27.81 36.53 -63.12
C LEU A 477 27.59 37.68 -62.13
N TRP A 478 26.46 37.64 -61.46
CA TRP A 478 26.19 38.39 -60.23
C TRP A 478 26.28 37.48 -59.01
N ASN A 479 27.32 37.64 -58.22
CA ASN A 479 27.53 36.87 -57.00
C ASN A 479 26.82 37.55 -55.81
N ILE A 480 25.77 36.89 -55.28
CA ILE A 480 25.00 37.36 -54.16
C ILE A 480 25.55 36.76 -52.83
N GLY A 481 26.09 35.55 -52.88
CA GLY A 481 26.58 34.83 -51.70
C GLY A 481 25.46 34.20 -50.88
N THR A 482 25.09 34.80 -49.77
CA THR A 482 24.01 34.28 -48.91
C THR A 482 22.76 35.15 -49.02
N LEU A 483 21.60 34.53 -49.22
CA LEU A 483 20.31 35.20 -49.25
C LEU A 483 19.38 34.54 -48.17
N GLU A 484 19.10 35.31 -47.12
CA GLU A 484 18.24 34.87 -46.03
C GLU A 484 16.83 34.56 -46.53
N ARG A 485 16.15 33.70 -45.78
CA ARG A 485 14.73 33.35 -45.99
C ARG A 485 13.85 34.61 -46.12
N GLY A 486 13.00 34.65 -47.15
CA GLY A 486 12.04 35.74 -47.39
C GLY A 486 12.67 37.06 -47.79
N LYS A 487 13.98 37.11 -48.02
CA LYS A 487 14.68 38.31 -48.48
C LYS A 487 14.78 38.34 -49.99
N SER A 488 14.82 39.53 -50.49
CA SER A 488 15.08 39.81 -51.87
C SER A 488 16.27 40.79 -52.01
N VAL A 489 17.03 40.61 -53.03
CA VAL A 489 18.12 41.56 -53.44
C VAL A 489 17.97 41.87 -54.92
N SER A 490 18.33 43.09 -55.30
CA SER A 490 18.23 43.55 -56.71
C SER A 490 19.50 44.21 -57.15
N ILE A 491 19.77 44.10 -58.45
CA ILE A 491 20.83 44.79 -59.13
C ILE A 491 20.26 45.45 -60.41
N ASP A 492 20.69 46.63 -60.70
CA ASP A 492 20.40 47.29 -61.96
C ASP A 492 21.65 47.21 -62.91
N ILE A 493 21.43 46.80 -64.13
CA ILE A 493 22.44 46.63 -65.15
C ILE A 493 22.08 47.50 -66.30
#